data_8c350bbe6c42f715dc5fd429cd1b3c15
#
_entry.id   8c350bbe6c42f715dc5fd429cd1b3c15
#
_cell.length_a   1.000
_cell.length_b   1.000
_cell.length_c   1.000
_cell.angle_alpha   90.00
_cell.angle_beta   90.00
_cell.angle_gamma   90.00
#
_symmetry.space_group_name_H-M   'P 1'
#
loop_
_entity.id
_entity.type
_entity.pdbx_description
1 polymer ?
#
loop_
_entity_poly.entity_id
_entity_poly.type
_entity_poly.pdbx_seq_one_letter_code
_entity_poly.pdbx_strand_id
1 'polypeptide(L)'
;MLGRLFDRSHNHIQLGEGSVCDIPSEASVTETTIRINGSSGLIIEAGARITNCSIQIDSGSTVTIGAGSVLNDVDICVWKQSVLTFGKDCQINSFSFVIQKGKADISDHNVFSNVSGTGRIPVKVEDGSLSIGDHNRLQNSMWVRFGGRLIVGRYNCINNATDIRCDESIRIGSYNMISYRCDIWDTNTHSFYSLEEKKELFPKDFPAIGKERTKPDTKPVSMGDGNWIGKYSCILKGSVLGNEVIVATHSIVSNVTVGDGQKVIPARSEIRS
;
A
#
# COMPACT_ATOMS: atom_id res chain seq x y z
N MET A 1 -5.52 -32.83 -12.80
CA MET A 1 -5.41 -33.60 -11.54
C MET A 1 -4.94 -32.64 -10.48
N LEU A 2 -5.79 -32.31 -9.48
CA LEU A 2 -5.43 -31.44 -8.37
C LEU A 2 -4.54 -32.21 -7.39
N GLY A 3 -3.24 -31.93 -7.39
CA GLY A 3 -2.30 -32.48 -6.43
C GLY A 3 -2.51 -31.83 -5.05
N ARG A 4 -2.97 -32.60 -4.07
CA ARG A 4 -2.93 -32.20 -2.66
C ARG A 4 -1.61 -32.70 -2.07
N LEU A 5 -0.70 -31.79 -1.77
CA LEU A 5 0.44 -32.04 -0.92
C LEU A 5 0.04 -31.75 0.53
N PHE A 6 -0.10 -32.79 1.35
CA PHE A 6 -0.29 -32.64 2.81
C PHE A 6 1.08 -32.66 3.47
N ASP A 7 1.46 -31.56 4.07
CA ASP A 7 2.66 -31.45 4.90
C ASP A 7 2.29 -31.43 6.40
N ARG A 8 3.22 -31.90 7.25
CA ARG A 8 3.10 -31.94 8.73
C ARG A 8 3.02 -30.57 9.40
N SER A 9 3.11 -29.47 8.62
CA SER A 9 3.12 -28.07 9.04
C SER A 9 1.75 -27.39 9.04
N HIS A 10 0.66 -28.11 8.85
CA HIS A 10 -0.72 -27.57 8.72
C HIS A 10 -0.89 -26.62 7.51
N ASN A 11 -0.08 -26.77 6.47
CA ASN A 11 -0.23 -26.00 5.25
C ASN A 11 -1.30 -26.58 4.33
N HIS A 12 -1.97 -25.69 3.58
CA HIS A 12 -2.89 -26.06 2.53
C HIS A 12 -2.45 -25.46 1.20
N ILE A 13 -1.83 -26.26 0.32
CA ILE A 13 -1.35 -25.79 -1.00
C ILE A 13 -2.24 -26.38 -2.10
N GLN A 14 -2.81 -25.51 -2.94
CA GLN A 14 -3.63 -25.86 -4.08
C GLN A 14 -3.08 -25.21 -5.34
N LEU A 15 -2.71 -26.02 -6.33
CA LEU A 15 -2.19 -25.56 -7.61
C LEU A 15 -3.17 -25.91 -8.74
N GLY A 16 -3.54 -24.92 -9.54
CA GLY A 16 -4.25 -25.11 -10.79
C GLY A 16 -3.30 -25.44 -11.95
N GLU A 17 -3.89 -25.72 -13.11
CA GLU A 17 -3.14 -26.06 -14.31
C GLU A 17 -2.20 -24.91 -14.74
N GLY A 18 -0.98 -25.26 -15.12
CA GLY A 18 0.05 -24.30 -15.57
C GLY A 18 0.61 -23.40 -14.49
N SER A 19 0.21 -23.58 -13.21
CA SER A 19 0.70 -22.74 -12.10
C SER A 19 1.97 -23.32 -11.49
N VAL A 20 2.83 -22.44 -10.95
CA VAL A 20 4.11 -22.77 -10.35
C VAL A 20 4.14 -22.30 -8.90
N CYS A 21 4.66 -23.17 -8.02
CA CYS A 21 4.95 -22.81 -6.62
C CYS A 21 6.36 -23.33 -6.31
N ASP A 22 7.31 -22.42 -6.22
CA ASP A 22 8.70 -22.72 -5.93
C ASP A 22 9.03 -22.33 -4.47
N ILE A 23 9.30 -23.36 -3.66
CA ILE A 23 9.62 -23.24 -2.22
C ILE A 23 10.87 -24.06 -1.96
N PRO A 24 12.04 -23.43 -1.79
CA PRO A 24 13.29 -24.13 -1.52
C PRO A 24 13.30 -24.76 -0.13
N SER A 25 14.15 -25.76 0.07
CA SER A 25 14.28 -26.50 1.33
C SER A 25 14.67 -25.61 2.52
N GLU A 26 15.35 -24.52 2.27
CA GLU A 26 15.80 -23.55 3.25
C GLU A 26 14.69 -22.54 3.68
N ALA A 27 13.56 -22.52 2.99
CA ALA A 27 12.40 -21.71 3.37
C ALA A 27 11.48 -22.50 4.30
N SER A 28 10.78 -21.78 5.19
CA SER A 28 9.79 -22.35 6.10
C SER A 28 8.40 -21.77 5.82
N VAL A 29 7.42 -22.64 5.60
CA VAL A 29 6.01 -22.27 5.43
C VAL A 29 5.19 -23.07 6.43
N THR A 30 4.45 -22.40 7.31
CA THR A 30 3.65 -23.03 8.37
C THR A 30 2.28 -22.36 8.52
N GLU A 31 1.25 -23.13 8.83
CA GLU A 31 -0.12 -22.65 9.08
C GLU A 31 -0.65 -21.75 7.94
N THR A 32 -0.22 -22.01 6.71
CA THR A 32 -0.43 -21.10 5.57
C THR A 32 -1.27 -21.77 4.48
N THR A 33 -2.24 -21.03 3.96
CA THR A 33 -3.04 -21.44 2.81
C THR A 33 -2.49 -20.77 1.55
N ILE A 34 -2.12 -21.56 0.54
CA ILE A 34 -1.63 -21.10 -0.77
C ILE A 34 -2.57 -21.64 -1.86
N ARG A 35 -3.14 -20.73 -2.66
CA ARG A 35 -3.94 -21.09 -3.85
C ARG A 35 -3.39 -20.35 -5.06
N ILE A 36 -2.97 -21.09 -6.07
CA ILE A 36 -2.40 -20.54 -7.30
C ILE A 36 -3.14 -21.14 -8.49
N ASN A 37 -3.74 -20.29 -9.32
CA ASN A 37 -4.50 -20.69 -10.50
C ASN A 37 -4.14 -19.83 -11.72
N GLY A 38 -4.67 -20.23 -12.90
CA GLY A 38 -4.60 -19.40 -14.10
C GLY A 38 -3.18 -19.14 -14.60
N SER A 39 -2.32 -20.14 -14.62
CA SER A 39 -0.91 -20.05 -15.06
C SER A 39 -0.11 -18.99 -14.30
N SER A 40 -0.33 -18.90 -13.01
CA SER A 40 0.30 -17.93 -12.10
C SER A 40 1.48 -18.56 -11.34
N GLY A 41 2.29 -17.72 -10.69
CA GLY A 41 3.51 -18.19 -10.00
C GLY A 41 3.70 -17.58 -8.61
N LEU A 42 4.19 -18.43 -7.70
CA LEU A 42 4.76 -18.03 -6.41
C LEU A 42 6.20 -18.51 -6.34
N ILE A 43 7.10 -17.59 -6.06
CA ILE A 43 8.53 -17.86 -5.82
C ILE A 43 8.86 -17.41 -4.41
N ILE A 44 9.34 -18.34 -3.60
CA ILE A 44 9.83 -18.07 -2.25
C ILE A 44 11.32 -18.33 -2.26
N GLU A 45 12.13 -17.39 -1.82
CA GLU A 45 13.58 -17.55 -1.80
C GLU A 45 14.08 -18.15 -0.47
N ALA A 46 15.36 -18.56 -0.46
CA ALA A 46 16.00 -19.25 0.66
C ALA A 46 15.93 -18.45 1.96
N GLY A 47 15.68 -19.14 3.08
CA GLY A 47 15.63 -18.56 4.41
C GLY A 47 14.36 -17.75 4.73
N ALA A 48 13.44 -17.59 3.76
CA ALA A 48 12.17 -16.93 4.03
C ALA A 48 11.29 -17.75 4.99
N ARG A 49 10.56 -17.06 5.88
CA ARG A 49 9.64 -17.67 6.84
C ARG A 49 8.24 -17.10 6.69
N ILE A 50 7.27 -17.94 6.43
CA ILE A 50 5.88 -17.57 6.17
C ILE A 50 5.00 -18.35 7.15
N THR A 51 4.26 -17.62 8.00
CA THR A 51 3.44 -18.22 9.06
C THR A 51 2.06 -17.56 9.12
N ASN A 52 1.01 -18.38 9.26
CA ASN A 52 -0.37 -17.92 9.41
C ASN A 52 -0.81 -16.96 8.28
N CYS A 53 -0.44 -17.28 7.04
CA CYS A 53 -0.72 -16.44 5.88
C CYS A 53 -1.80 -17.06 4.98
N SER A 54 -2.42 -16.19 4.17
CA SER A 54 -3.31 -16.59 3.08
C SER A 54 -2.79 -15.98 1.78
N ILE A 55 -2.39 -16.81 0.82
CA ILE A 55 -1.81 -16.38 -0.46
C ILE A 55 -2.69 -16.90 -1.59
N GLN A 56 -3.30 -15.98 -2.32
CA GLN A 56 -4.09 -16.28 -3.50
C GLN A 56 -3.54 -15.56 -4.72
N ILE A 57 -3.16 -16.32 -5.76
CA ILE A 57 -2.58 -15.80 -6.99
C ILE A 57 -3.35 -16.39 -8.16
N ASP A 58 -3.77 -15.54 -9.11
CA ASP A 58 -4.59 -15.97 -10.24
C ASP A 58 -4.33 -15.13 -11.51
N SER A 59 -4.86 -15.62 -12.63
CA SER A 59 -4.93 -14.89 -13.91
C SER A 59 -3.56 -14.41 -14.44
N GLY A 60 -2.55 -15.29 -14.46
CA GLY A 60 -1.22 -15.00 -14.99
C GLY A 60 -0.39 -14.05 -14.12
N SER A 61 -0.67 -13.99 -12.82
CA SER A 61 0.02 -13.11 -11.88
C SER A 61 1.20 -13.79 -11.20
N THR A 62 2.12 -13.00 -10.67
CA THR A 62 3.31 -13.49 -9.95
C THR A 62 3.51 -12.82 -8.62
N VAL A 63 3.95 -13.61 -7.63
CA VAL A 63 4.41 -13.14 -6.33
C VAL A 63 5.81 -13.67 -6.09
N THR A 64 6.72 -12.80 -5.68
CA THR A 64 8.07 -13.18 -5.24
C THR A 64 8.28 -12.71 -3.81
N ILE A 65 8.78 -13.61 -2.97
CA ILE A 65 9.14 -13.32 -1.57
C ILE A 65 10.64 -13.54 -1.44
N GLY A 66 11.38 -12.46 -1.26
CA GLY A 66 12.84 -12.45 -1.23
C GLY A 66 13.45 -13.16 -0.02
N ALA A 67 14.70 -13.53 -0.16
CA ALA A 67 15.46 -14.32 0.80
C ALA A 67 15.45 -13.69 2.21
N GLY A 68 15.37 -14.52 3.23
CA GLY A 68 15.38 -14.09 4.64
C GLY A 68 14.14 -13.34 5.11
N SER A 69 13.18 -13.07 4.23
CA SER A 69 11.97 -12.32 4.58
C SER A 69 11.04 -13.11 5.53
N VAL A 70 10.37 -12.39 6.43
CA VAL A 70 9.45 -12.96 7.43
C VAL A 70 8.05 -12.37 7.24
N LEU A 71 7.10 -13.22 6.90
CA LEU A 71 5.69 -12.88 6.76
C LEU A 71 4.89 -13.59 7.85
N ASN A 72 4.16 -12.84 8.67
CA ASN A 72 3.30 -13.40 9.70
C ASN A 72 1.93 -12.71 9.69
N ASP A 73 0.87 -13.48 9.67
CA ASP A 73 -0.51 -12.97 9.63
C ASP A 73 -0.76 -12.05 8.43
N VAL A 74 -0.42 -12.51 7.21
CA VAL A 74 -0.49 -11.71 5.99
C VAL A 74 -1.47 -12.32 5.00
N ASP A 75 -2.36 -11.49 4.43
CA ASP A 75 -3.17 -11.84 3.27
C ASP A 75 -2.58 -11.27 2.00
N ILE A 76 -2.38 -12.11 1.00
CA ILE A 76 -1.91 -11.71 -0.33
C ILE A 76 -2.92 -12.17 -1.37
N CYS A 77 -3.47 -11.22 -2.13
CA CYS A 77 -4.36 -11.48 -3.26
C CYS A 77 -3.81 -10.77 -4.49
N VAL A 78 -3.34 -11.52 -5.50
CA VAL A 78 -2.74 -10.96 -6.72
C VAL A 78 -3.38 -11.60 -7.94
N TRP A 79 -3.99 -10.80 -8.81
CA TRP A 79 -4.67 -11.28 -10.02
C TRP A 79 -4.67 -10.28 -11.18
N LYS A 80 -5.15 -10.71 -12.35
CA LYS A 80 -5.22 -9.91 -13.58
C LYS A 80 -3.84 -9.47 -14.07
N GLN A 81 -2.93 -10.44 -14.24
CA GLN A 81 -1.58 -10.23 -14.77
C GLN A 81 -0.76 -9.24 -13.94
N SER A 82 -0.90 -9.31 -12.63
CA SER A 82 -0.24 -8.41 -11.70
C SER A 82 1.03 -9.02 -11.13
N VAL A 83 1.90 -8.16 -10.60
CA VAL A 83 3.17 -8.55 -9.99
C VAL A 83 3.29 -7.95 -8.60
N LEU A 84 3.64 -8.78 -7.62
CA LEU A 84 4.04 -8.36 -6.28
C LEU A 84 5.41 -8.92 -5.96
N THR A 85 6.36 -8.06 -5.65
CA THR A 85 7.71 -8.45 -5.26
C THR A 85 8.05 -7.89 -3.89
N PHE A 86 8.49 -8.75 -2.99
CA PHE A 86 9.20 -8.37 -1.77
C PHE A 86 10.67 -8.71 -1.95
N GLY A 87 11.54 -7.74 -1.67
CA GLY A 87 12.98 -7.92 -1.62
C GLY A 87 13.41 -8.76 -0.42
N LYS A 88 14.71 -8.75 -0.14
CA LYS A 88 15.32 -9.55 0.93
C LYS A 88 15.06 -8.95 2.31
N ASP A 89 15.06 -9.82 3.32
CA ASP A 89 15.01 -9.43 4.73
C ASP A 89 13.85 -8.49 5.12
N CYS A 90 12.75 -8.55 4.37
CA CYS A 90 11.54 -7.84 4.71
C CYS A 90 10.83 -8.48 5.92
N GLN A 91 10.28 -7.67 6.81
CA GLN A 91 9.50 -8.11 7.96
C GLN A 91 8.06 -7.59 7.84
N ILE A 92 7.09 -8.48 7.67
CA ILE A 92 5.70 -8.11 7.41
C ILE A 92 4.78 -8.79 8.41
N ASN A 93 4.05 -8.01 9.18
CA ASN A 93 3.16 -8.53 10.23
C ASN A 93 1.79 -7.82 10.20
N SER A 94 0.73 -8.62 10.10
CA SER A 94 -0.67 -8.17 10.08
C SER A 94 -0.99 -7.15 8.99
N PHE A 95 -0.68 -7.50 7.75
CA PHE A 95 -0.98 -6.71 6.55
C PHE A 95 -1.81 -7.48 5.53
N SER A 96 -2.47 -6.75 4.65
CA SER A 96 -3.17 -7.28 3.48
C SER A 96 -2.68 -6.61 2.21
N PHE A 97 -2.25 -7.40 1.22
CA PHE A 97 -1.81 -6.91 -0.09
C PHE A 97 -2.80 -7.38 -1.16
N VAL A 98 -3.42 -6.41 -1.84
CA VAL A 98 -4.37 -6.66 -2.91
C VAL A 98 -3.87 -5.97 -4.17
N ILE A 99 -3.36 -6.75 -5.13
CA ILE A 99 -2.78 -6.22 -6.37
C ILE A 99 -3.59 -6.76 -7.55
N GLN A 100 -4.21 -5.87 -8.31
CA GLN A 100 -4.92 -6.21 -9.52
C GLN A 100 -4.64 -5.20 -10.62
N LYS A 101 -4.39 -5.66 -11.86
CA LYS A 101 -4.01 -4.80 -12.99
C LYS A 101 -2.82 -3.89 -12.69
N GLY A 102 -1.84 -4.37 -11.93
CA GLY A 102 -0.78 -3.47 -11.50
C GLY A 102 0.47 -4.16 -11.00
N LYS A 103 1.40 -3.35 -10.54
CA LYS A 103 2.67 -3.80 -10.00
C LYS A 103 2.93 -3.18 -8.64
N ALA A 104 3.38 -4.00 -7.69
CA ALA A 104 3.95 -3.54 -6.43
C ALA A 104 5.36 -4.12 -6.28
N ASP A 105 6.33 -3.23 -6.13
CA ASP A 105 7.75 -3.55 -6.01
C ASP A 105 8.27 -2.97 -4.69
N ILE A 106 8.58 -3.85 -3.76
CA ILE A 106 9.01 -3.51 -2.40
C ILE A 106 10.45 -4.00 -2.26
N SER A 107 11.40 -3.08 -2.13
CA SER A 107 12.82 -3.39 -2.00
C SER A 107 13.18 -4.04 -0.66
N ASP A 108 14.47 -4.22 -0.41
CA ASP A 108 15.02 -4.96 0.73
C ASP A 108 14.77 -4.28 2.08
N HIS A 109 14.83 -5.05 3.17
CA HIS A 109 14.86 -4.59 4.57
C HIS A 109 13.67 -3.70 4.97
N ASN A 110 12.53 -3.81 4.33
CA ASN A 110 11.33 -3.07 4.72
C ASN A 110 10.60 -3.75 5.88
N VAL A 111 10.08 -2.95 6.81
CA VAL A 111 9.28 -3.41 7.94
C VAL A 111 7.85 -2.89 7.81
N PHE A 112 6.90 -3.79 7.62
CA PHE A 112 5.48 -3.51 7.69
C PHE A 112 4.93 -4.10 9.00
N SER A 113 4.40 -3.27 9.87
CA SER A 113 3.90 -3.74 11.16
C SER A 113 2.61 -3.05 11.57
N ASN A 114 1.59 -3.83 11.90
CA ASN A 114 0.38 -3.32 12.51
C ASN A 114 0.52 -3.32 14.04
N VAL A 115 0.52 -2.15 14.65
CA VAL A 115 0.64 -1.98 16.12
C VAL A 115 -0.73 -1.94 16.80
N SER A 116 -1.81 -1.68 16.07
CA SER A 116 -3.13 -1.46 16.64
C SER A 116 -3.95 -2.73 16.88
N GLY A 117 -3.54 -3.86 16.32
CA GLY A 117 -4.22 -5.16 16.51
C GLY A 117 -5.68 -5.22 16.01
N THR A 118 -6.14 -4.24 15.26
CA THR A 118 -7.54 -4.08 14.80
C THR A 118 -7.78 -4.58 13.38
N GLY A 119 -7.16 -5.69 13.01
CA GLY A 119 -7.21 -6.24 11.66
C GLY A 119 -5.97 -5.89 10.84
N ARG A 120 -5.89 -6.42 9.61
CA ARG A 120 -4.76 -6.20 8.73
C ARG A 120 -4.83 -4.85 8.02
N ILE A 121 -3.72 -4.14 7.96
CA ILE A 121 -3.63 -2.86 7.24
C ILE A 121 -3.55 -3.13 5.74
N PRO A 122 -4.40 -2.50 4.90
CA PRO A 122 -4.44 -2.78 3.48
C PRO A 122 -3.40 -1.98 2.69
N VAL A 123 -2.69 -2.67 1.80
CA VAL A 123 -1.94 -2.09 0.68
C VAL A 123 -2.62 -2.56 -0.60
N LYS A 124 -3.21 -1.64 -1.36
CA LYS A 124 -4.00 -1.95 -2.55
C LYS A 124 -3.44 -1.26 -3.79
N VAL A 125 -3.25 -2.03 -4.86
CA VAL A 125 -3.01 -1.50 -6.20
C VAL A 125 -4.10 -2.09 -7.10
N GLU A 126 -5.10 -1.28 -7.44
CA GLU A 126 -6.24 -1.72 -8.26
C GLU A 126 -6.07 -1.39 -9.76
N ASP A 127 -5.18 -0.52 -10.10
CA ASP A 127 -4.69 -0.20 -11.44
C ASP A 127 -3.55 0.82 -11.27
N GLY A 128 -2.34 0.47 -11.67
CA GLY A 128 -1.18 1.37 -11.51
C GLY A 128 0.06 0.70 -10.94
N SER A 129 0.89 1.47 -10.25
CA SER A 129 2.15 0.99 -9.72
C SER A 129 2.51 1.56 -8.35
N LEU A 130 3.06 0.68 -7.51
CA LEU A 130 3.65 1.01 -6.21
C LEU A 130 5.13 0.62 -6.25
N SER A 131 6.01 1.53 -5.88
CA SER A 131 7.44 1.26 -5.70
C SER A 131 7.89 1.78 -4.35
N ILE A 132 8.48 0.91 -3.54
CA ILE A 132 8.98 1.23 -2.20
C ILE A 132 10.46 0.89 -2.17
N GLY A 133 11.30 1.88 -1.86
CA GLY A 133 12.73 1.71 -1.64
C GLY A 133 13.03 0.87 -0.40
N ASP A 134 14.28 0.80 -0.04
CA ASP A 134 14.76 -0.05 1.06
C ASP A 134 14.68 0.61 2.45
N HIS A 135 14.72 -0.20 3.50
CA HIS A 135 14.85 0.23 4.91
C HIS A 135 13.72 1.16 5.40
N ASN A 136 12.50 1.01 4.93
CA ASN A 136 11.37 1.77 5.46
C ASN A 136 10.67 1.02 6.61
N ARG A 137 10.09 1.78 7.54
CA ARG A 137 9.17 1.30 8.56
C ARG A 137 7.77 1.85 8.27
N LEU A 138 6.87 0.97 7.89
CA LEU A 138 5.56 1.32 7.34
C LEU A 138 4.43 0.70 8.19
N GLN A 139 3.52 1.55 8.67
CA GLN A 139 2.37 1.16 9.50
C GLN A 139 1.05 1.73 8.96
N ASN A 140 1.05 2.12 7.70
CA ASN A 140 0.02 2.91 7.05
C ASN A 140 -0.71 2.14 5.94
N SER A 141 -1.91 2.61 5.58
CA SER A 141 -2.62 2.16 4.38
C SER A 141 -2.12 2.87 3.12
N MET A 142 -2.18 2.16 2.00
CA MET A 142 -1.86 2.68 0.67
C MET A 142 -2.90 2.20 -0.33
N TRP A 143 -3.42 3.12 -1.15
CA TRP A 143 -4.35 2.76 -2.21
C TRP A 143 -3.99 3.46 -3.51
N VAL A 144 -3.63 2.69 -4.54
CA VAL A 144 -3.27 3.16 -5.88
C VAL A 144 -4.35 2.75 -6.85
N ARG A 145 -4.90 3.71 -7.63
CA ARG A 145 -5.99 3.49 -8.59
C ARG A 145 -5.77 4.29 -9.87
N PHE A 146 -6.56 3.98 -10.91
CA PHE A 146 -6.68 4.77 -12.15
C PHE A 146 -5.36 5.04 -12.87
N GLY A 147 -4.46 4.07 -12.90
CA GLY A 147 -3.14 4.23 -13.50
C GLY A 147 -2.15 5.02 -12.62
N GLY A 148 -2.46 5.26 -11.36
CA GLY A 148 -1.64 6.02 -10.43
C GLY A 148 -0.25 5.42 -10.21
N ARG A 149 0.70 6.28 -9.87
CA ARG A 149 2.09 5.91 -9.58
C ARG A 149 2.52 6.42 -8.21
N LEU A 150 2.62 5.51 -7.25
CA LEU A 150 3.12 5.80 -5.90
C LEU A 150 4.58 5.37 -5.76
N ILE A 151 5.46 6.31 -5.43
CA ILE A 151 6.88 6.06 -5.17
C ILE A 151 7.19 6.51 -3.75
N VAL A 152 7.76 5.61 -2.96
CA VAL A 152 8.30 5.88 -1.63
C VAL A 152 9.80 5.58 -1.66
N GLY A 153 10.64 6.53 -1.28
CA GLY A 153 12.08 6.38 -1.20
C GLY A 153 12.50 5.42 -0.09
N ARG A 154 13.65 5.64 0.51
CA ARG A 154 14.23 4.77 1.53
C ARG A 154 14.33 5.45 2.90
N TYR A 155 14.48 4.64 3.94
CA TYR A 155 14.64 5.13 5.33
C TYR A 155 13.49 6.02 5.81
N ASN A 156 12.27 5.81 5.32
CA ASN A 156 11.10 6.53 5.79
C ASN A 156 10.46 5.81 6.99
N CYS A 157 9.91 6.59 7.91
CA CYS A 157 9.03 6.10 8.97
C CYS A 157 7.63 6.68 8.77
N ILE A 158 6.67 5.84 8.39
CA ILE A 158 5.26 6.25 8.20
C ILE A 158 4.41 5.53 9.24
N ASN A 159 3.85 6.30 10.16
CA ASN A 159 3.18 5.75 11.33
C ASN A 159 1.70 5.39 11.08
N ASN A 160 1.15 4.70 12.08
CA ASN A 160 -0.16 4.07 12.06
C ASN A 160 -1.31 5.04 11.74
N ALA A 161 -2.32 4.51 11.06
CA ALA A 161 -3.52 5.20 10.61
C ALA A 161 -3.28 6.39 9.67
N THR A 162 -2.07 6.53 9.11
CA THR A 162 -1.80 7.42 7.97
C THR A 162 -2.33 6.74 6.71
N ASP A 163 -3.00 7.51 5.84
CA ASP A 163 -3.61 7.02 4.60
C ASP A 163 -2.99 7.71 3.38
N ILE A 164 -2.52 6.90 2.43
CA ILE A 164 -1.95 7.39 1.17
C ILE A 164 -2.86 6.96 0.04
N ARG A 165 -3.42 7.93 -0.71
CA ARG A 165 -4.27 7.67 -1.88
C ARG A 165 -3.70 8.29 -3.13
N CYS A 166 -3.38 7.45 -4.09
CA CYS A 166 -2.71 7.80 -5.33
C CYS A 166 -3.55 7.40 -6.54
N ASP A 167 -4.18 8.38 -7.17
CA ASP A 167 -4.95 8.20 -8.39
C ASP A 167 -4.20 8.74 -9.63
N GLU A 168 -3.13 9.51 -9.43
CA GLU A 168 -2.27 10.05 -10.50
C GLU A 168 -0.79 9.85 -10.21
N SER A 169 -0.22 10.60 -9.27
CA SER A 169 1.21 10.49 -8.92
C SER A 169 1.49 11.04 -7.53
N ILE A 170 2.04 10.19 -6.67
CA ILE A 170 2.60 10.60 -5.39
C ILE A 170 4.06 10.15 -5.32
N ARG A 171 4.94 11.09 -5.03
CA ARG A 171 6.35 10.83 -4.75
C ARG A 171 6.70 11.28 -3.34
N ILE A 172 7.16 10.36 -2.53
CA ILE A 172 7.74 10.60 -1.19
C ILE A 172 9.22 10.26 -1.30
N GLY A 173 10.08 11.21 -1.00
CA GLY A 173 11.54 11.04 -0.98
C GLY A 173 12.00 10.11 0.12
N SER A 174 13.20 10.35 0.63
CA SER A 174 13.84 9.49 1.62
C SER A 174 13.98 10.19 2.97
N TYR A 175 14.21 9.41 4.04
CA TYR A 175 14.46 9.92 5.40
C TYR A 175 13.32 10.76 5.99
N ASN A 176 12.09 10.58 5.52
CA ASN A 176 10.93 11.31 6.04
C ASN A 176 10.35 10.65 7.29
N MET A 177 9.91 11.47 8.24
CA MET A 177 9.17 11.06 9.43
C MET A 177 7.73 11.55 9.32
N ILE A 178 6.80 10.63 9.01
CA ILE A 178 5.38 10.93 8.88
C ILE A 178 4.66 10.38 10.11
N SER A 179 4.02 11.25 10.86
CA SER A 179 3.38 10.92 12.11
C SER A 179 2.06 10.15 11.92
N TYR A 180 1.28 10.01 12.97
CA TYR A 180 0.03 9.25 13.00
C TYR A 180 -1.13 10.01 12.36
N ARG A 181 -2.03 9.29 11.67
CA ARG A 181 -3.30 9.82 11.15
C ARG A 181 -3.11 11.02 10.23
N CYS A 182 -2.12 10.94 9.35
CA CYS A 182 -1.93 11.91 8.29
C CYS A 182 -2.61 11.42 7.02
N ASP A 183 -3.05 12.35 6.17
CA ASP A 183 -3.59 12.05 4.85
C ASP A 183 -2.64 12.60 3.78
N ILE A 184 -2.23 11.75 2.82
CA ILE A 184 -1.41 12.15 1.69
C ILE A 184 -2.14 11.73 0.43
N TRP A 185 -2.85 12.67 -0.20
CA TRP A 185 -3.78 12.39 -1.29
C TRP A 185 -3.54 13.29 -2.49
N ASP A 186 -3.39 12.71 -3.66
CA ASP A 186 -3.32 13.43 -4.94
C ASP A 186 -4.69 13.59 -5.62
N THR A 187 -5.76 13.26 -4.93
CA THR A 187 -7.11 13.08 -5.48
C THR A 187 -8.17 13.72 -4.59
N ASN A 188 -9.30 14.10 -5.20
CA ASN A 188 -10.52 14.43 -4.46
C ASN A 188 -11.22 13.18 -3.90
N THR A 189 -10.72 11.98 -4.18
CA THR A 189 -11.31 10.67 -3.82
C THR A 189 -12.65 10.36 -4.47
N HIS A 190 -13.48 11.37 -4.71
CA HIS A 190 -14.79 11.26 -5.33
C HIS A 190 -14.99 12.34 -6.40
N SER A 191 -15.74 11.99 -7.45
CA SER A 191 -16.23 12.94 -8.44
C SER A 191 -17.37 13.76 -7.85
N PHE A 192 -17.43 15.03 -8.24
CA PHE A 192 -18.53 15.89 -7.83
C PHE A 192 -19.70 15.74 -8.81
N TYR A 193 -20.79 15.19 -8.33
CA TYR A 193 -22.04 15.05 -9.07
C TYR A 193 -23.05 16.11 -8.63
N SER A 194 -23.80 16.66 -9.57
CA SER A 194 -24.95 17.51 -9.26
C SER A 194 -26.04 16.74 -8.49
N LEU A 195 -27.00 17.43 -7.92
CA LEU A 195 -28.10 16.78 -7.22
C LEU A 195 -28.93 15.91 -8.17
N GLU A 196 -29.13 16.35 -9.40
CA GLU A 196 -29.87 15.66 -10.44
C GLU A 196 -29.15 14.35 -10.82
N GLU A 197 -27.84 14.40 -11.08
CA GLU A 197 -27.03 13.22 -11.34
C GLU A 197 -27.05 12.24 -10.16
N LYS A 198 -26.97 12.72 -8.93
CA LYS A 198 -27.07 11.88 -7.73
C LYS A 198 -28.41 11.17 -7.62
N LYS A 199 -29.51 11.87 -7.92
CA LYS A 199 -30.88 11.27 -7.93
C LYS A 199 -31.01 10.16 -8.95
N GLU A 200 -30.28 10.26 -10.07
CA GLU A 200 -30.29 9.23 -11.10
C GLU A 200 -29.35 8.05 -10.78
N LEU A 201 -28.14 8.34 -10.30
CA LEU A 201 -27.09 7.34 -10.09
C LEU A 201 -27.27 6.54 -8.80
N PHE A 202 -27.59 7.19 -7.68
CA PHE A 202 -27.59 6.56 -6.37
C PHE A 202 -28.60 5.42 -6.22
N PRO A 203 -29.83 5.53 -6.74
CA PRO A 203 -30.76 4.38 -6.70
C PRO A 203 -30.25 3.17 -7.51
N LYS A 204 -29.54 3.42 -8.61
CA LYS A 204 -28.95 2.35 -9.43
C LYS A 204 -27.74 1.70 -8.76
N ASP A 205 -27.01 2.48 -7.97
CA ASP A 205 -25.77 2.05 -7.32
C ASP A 205 -25.98 1.43 -5.94
N PHE A 206 -27.18 1.59 -5.35
CA PHE A 206 -27.47 1.03 -4.02
C PHE A 206 -27.27 -0.50 -3.98
N PRO A 207 -26.61 -1.06 -2.96
CA PRO A 207 -26.08 -0.43 -1.75
C PRO A 207 -24.67 0.17 -1.91
N ALA A 208 -24.03 0.06 -3.07
CA ALA A 208 -22.67 0.52 -3.32
C ALA A 208 -22.61 2.02 -3.71
N ILE A 209 -23.40 2.86 -3.06
CA ILE A 209 -23.43 4.30 -3.30
C ILE A 209 -22.03 4.89 -3.03
N GLY A 210 -21.57 5.79 -3.92
CA GLY A 210 -20.25 6.42 -3.81
C GLY A 210 -19.11 5.60 -4.40
N LYS A 211 -19.41 4.50 -5.11
CA LYS A 211 -18.41 3.77 -5.89
C LYS A 211 -17.94 4.62 -7.06
N GLU A 212 -16.66 4.96 -7.06
CA GLU A 212 -16.07 5.71 -8.17
C GLU A 212 -16.00 4.86 -9.44
N ARG A 213 -16.56 5.39 -10.54
CA ARG A 213 -16.53 4.79 -11.88
C ARG A 213 -15.57 5.50 -12.82
N THR A 214 -15.31 6.76 -12.54
CA THR A 214 -14.41 7.63 -13.30
C THR A 214 -13.32 8.16 -12.38
N LYS A 215 -12.15 8.44 -12.95
CA LYS A 215 -11.06 9.05 -12.20
C LYS A 215 -11.51 10.40 -11.64
N PRO A 216 -11.46 10.63 -10.33
CA PRO A 216 -11.74 11.94 -9.73
C PRO A 216 -10.74 13.00 -10.18
N ASP A 217 -10.98 14.26 -9.84
CA ASP A 217 -10.03 15.32 -10.09
C ASP A 217 -8.76 15.14 -9.24
N THR A 218 -7.62 15.13 -9.92
CA THR A 218 -6.30 14.83 -9.33
C THR A 218 -5.28 15.93 -9.63
N LYS A 219 -4.24 16.00 -8.82
CA LYS A 219 -3.03 16.77 -9.09
C LYS A 219 -1.86 16.16 -8.32
N PRO A 220 -0.69 15.94 -8.95
CA PRO A 220 0.43 15.25 -8.31
C PRO A 220 0.82 15.85 -6.96
N VAL A 221 1.29 14.98 -6.05
CA VAL A 221 1.92 15.34 -4.78
C VAL A 221 3.38 14.92 -4.82
N SER A 222 4.28 15.81 -4.42
CA SER A 222 5.70 15.52 -4.30
C SER A 222 6.25 15.98 -2.96
N MET A 223 7.01 15.11 -2.32
CA MET A 223 7.73 15.40 -1.07
C MET A 223 9.20 15.03 -1.27
N GLY A 224 10.10 15.96 -0.92
CA GLY A 224 11.55 15.73 -0.91
C GLY A 224 12.01 14.85 0.25
N ASP A 225 13.25 15.02 0.63
CA ASP A 225 13.92 14.21 1.66
C ASP A 225 13.90 14.91 3.03
N GLY A 226 13.96 14.10 4.10
CA GLY A 226 14.18 14.60 5.46
C GLY A 226 13.01 15.37 6.08
N ASN A 227 11.80 15.28 5.55
CA ASN A 227 10.65 16.03 6.05
C ASN A 227 10.08 15.42 7.33
N TRP A 228 9.57 16.28 8.19
CA TRP A 228 8.78 15.88 9.36
C TRP A 228 7.33 16.34 9.23
N ILE A 229 6.42 15.37 9.13
CA ILE A 229 4.97 15.63 9.03
C ILE A 229 4.33 15.32 10.37
N GLY A 230 3.82 16.36 11.02
CA GLY A 230 3.15 16.29 12.31
C GLY A 230 1.80 15.56 12.24
N LYS A 231 1.38 15.03 13.38
CA LYS A 231 0.16 14.23 13.53
C LYS A 231 -1.10 14.97 13.03
N TYR A 232 -2.03 14.25 12.40
CA TYR A 232 -3.27 14.79 11.85
C TYR A 232 -3.10 15.86 10.76
N SER A 233 -1.95 15.89 10.09
CA SER A 233 -1.75 16.82 8.98
C SER A 233 -2.18 16.20 7.66
N CYS A 234 -2.61 17.05 6.72
CA CYS A 234 -3.05 16.66 5.39
C CYS A 234 -2.10 17.25 4.35
N ILE A 235 -1.52 16.42 3.48
CA ILE A 235 -0.78 16.81 2.28
C ILE A 235 -1.65 16.45 1.10
N LEU A 236 -2.28 17.44 0.51
CA LEU A 236 -3.33 17.23 -0.50
C LEU A 236 -2.82 17.56 -1.91
N LYS A 237 -3.61 17.17 -2.89
CA LYS A 237 -3.31 17.29 -4.31
C LYS A 237 -2.71 18.63 -4.70
N GLY A 238 -1.70 18.58 -5.58
CA GLY A 238 -0.96 19.75 -6.06
C GLY A 238 0.06 20.32 -5.10
N SER A 239 0.34 19.64 -3.98
CA SER A 239 1.35 20.08 -3.02
C SER A 239 2.74 19.59 -3.39
N VAL A 240 3.71 20.48 -3.27
CA VAL A 240 5.14 20.18 -3.43
C VAL A 240 5.86 20.60 -2.15
N LEU A 241 6.45 19.64 -1.45
CA LEU A 241 7.33 19.91 -0.31
C LEU A 241 8.78 19.67 -0.75
N GLY A 242 9.65 20.63 -0.49
CA GLY A 242 11.09 20.50 -0.66
C GLY A 242 11.70 19.52 0.34
N ASN A 243 12.97 19.71 0.65
CA ASN A 243 13.69 18.92 1.64
C ASN A 243 13.64 19.59 3.01
N GLU A 244 13.73 18.78 4.08
CA GLU A 244 13.82 19.25 5.47
C GLU A 244 12.65 20.16 5.89
N VAL A 245 11.48 19.99 5.29
CA VAL A 245 10.25 20.74 5.63
C VAL A 245 9.65 20.19 6.92
N ILE A 246 9.21 21.07 7.80
CA ILE A 246 8.43 20.73 8.98
C ILE A 246 6.98 21.15 8.78
N VAL A 247 6.08 20.19 8.76
CA VAL A 247 4.63 20.41 8.78
C VAL A 247 4.13 20.17 10.20
N ALA A 248 3.74 21.24 10.90
CA ALA A 248 3.27 21.13 12.27
C ALA A 248 1.95 20.35 12.35
N THR A 249 1.67 19.77 13.52
CA THR A 249 0.45 19.02 13.81
C THR A 249 -0.82 19.80 13.41
N HIS A 250 -1.80 19.08 12.82
CA HIS A 250 -3.06 19.66 12.33
C HIS A 250 -2.91 20.72 11.21
N SER A 251 -1.85 20.68 10.45
CA SER A 251 -1.67 21.55 9.29
C SER A 251 -2.26 20.93 8.02
N ILE A 252 -2.75 21.79 7.13
CA ILE A 252 -3.22 21.39 5.80
C ILE A 252 -2.34 22.07 4.76
N VAL A 253 -1.70 21.26 3.92
CA VAL A 253 -0.94 21.71 2.75
C VAL A 253 -1.72 21.29 1.52
N SER A 254 -2.19 22.24 0.72
CA SER A 254 -3.03 21.96 -0.44
C SER A 254 -2.68 22.89 -1.58
N ASN A 255 -2.27 22.32 -2.71
CA ASN A 255 -1.98 23.06 -3.94
C ASN A 255 -0.97 24.22 -3.77
N VAL A 256 0.06 23.99 -2.98
CA VAL A 256 1.13 24.97 -2.70
C VAL A 256 2.50 24.31 -2.76
N THR A 257 3.52 25.12 -3.01
CA THR A 257 4.93 24.73 -2.91
C THR A 257 5.50 25.26 -1.61
N VAL A 258 6.08 24.37 -0.80
CA VAL A 258 6.84 24.68 0.41
C VAL A 258 8.30 24.42 0.10
N GLY A 259 9.15 25.44 0.22
CA GLY A 259 10.58 25.35 -0.07
C GLY A 259 11.37 24.61 1.00
N ASP A 260 12.63 24.28 0.69
CA ASP A 260 13.54 23.56 1.60
C ASP A 260 13.66 24.28 2.96
N GLY A 261 13.65 23.49 4.04
CA GLY A 261 13.81 23.97 5.42
C GLY A 261 12.65 24.82 5.96
N GLN A 262 11.60 25.04 5.19
CA GLN A 262 10.45 25.84 5.62
C GLN A 262 9.56 25.09 6.62
N LYS A 263 8.78 25.88 7.37
CA LYS A 263 7.82 25.35 8.35
C LYS A 263 6.40 25.76 7.98
N VAL A 264 5.51 24.79 7.93
CA VAL A 264 4.07 24.99 7.82
C VAL A 264 3.48 24.95 9.23
N ILE A 265 2.85 26.02 9.65
CA ILE A 265 2.25 26.16 10.99
C ILE A 265 0.75 26.40 10.82
N PRO A 266 -0.13 25.68 11.56
CA PRO A 266 -1.57 25.87 11.48
C PRO A 266 -1.95 27.26 12.01
N ALA A 267 -3.04 27.83 11.51
CA ALA A 267 -3.59 29.07 12.03
C ALA A 267 -3.91 28.92 13.53
N ARG A 268 -3.55 29.91 14.33
CA ARG A 268 -3.89 29.93 15.74
C ARG A 268 -5.38 30.23 15.91
N SER A 269 -6.01 29.61 16.91
CA SER A 269 -7.38 29.96 17.29
C SER A 269 -7.42 31.40 17.83
N GLU A 270 -8.33 32.23 17.32
CA GLU A 270 -8.64 33.52 17.88
C GLU A 270 -9.74 33.35 18.91
N ILE A 271 -9.53 33.89 20.13
CA ILE A 271 -10.60 34.02 21.14
C ILE A 271 -11.25 35.36 20.90
N ARG A 272 -12.49 35.34 20.44
CA ARG A 272 -13.30 36.55 20.33
C ARG A 272 -14.19 36.68 21.58
N SER A 273 -14.02 37.73 22.32
CA SER A 273 -14.89 38.11 23.45
C SER A 273 -16.25 38.61 22.98
#